data_8a6bd4218b41e8cd707acbc15c646f3f
#
_entry.id   8a6bd4218b41e8cd707acbc15c646f3f
#
_cell.length_a   1.000
_cell.length_b   1.000
_cell.length_c   1.000
_cell.angle_alpha   90.00
_cell.angle_beta   90.00
_cell.angle_gamma   90.00
#
_symmetry.space_group_name_H-M   'P 1'
#
loop_
_entity.id
_entity.type
_entity.pdbx_description
1 polymer ?
#
loop_
_entity_poly.entity_id
_entity_poly.type
_entity_poly.pdbx_seq_one_letter_code
_entity_poly.pdbx_strand_id
1 'polypeptide(L)'
;MRKNRIIMTHGINVNAPLLASYVNGNYNVELYADGTKIRFGNVDEFKPDFPENIDVCITRKCDGGCPYCYEGCTINGSHGLLLDGNGELINWMQSLHPGTELALNGNSLDHPDLERALILLREKGVFVNMTINQMHLAPNFAKLLDWQRKGLIWGLGVSLVDSESDVFYTCIKHFKNVVIHTIAGIITVEDLINLQSIKPKVLVLGYKNIGRARNYSLNHADEIMHNIEELKVNLPMFIANEYFSGVCFDNLAIDQLDVKNLLFKNNEEGWNQFYMGDDGSHTMYIDAVEDRYAKNSCMSKEERYNINDKTVDEMFKHIRDTYVNDSETSPEVSEVSSDESKS
;
A
#
# COMPACT_ATOMS: atom_id res chain seq x y z
N MET A 1 -2.24 25.05 23.84
CA MET A 1 -0.84 24.67 23.51
C MET A 1 -0.93 23.70 22.37
N ARG A 2 -0.34 24.00 21.19
CA ARG A 2 -0.28 23.04 20.08
C ARG A 2 0.56 21.84 20.54
N LYS A 3 0.04 20.63 20.34
CA LYS A 3 0.75 19.40 20.70
C LYS A 3 1.73 19.04 19.58
N ASN A 4 2.97 18.68 19.92
CA ASN A 4 3.84 18.03 18.93
C ASN A 4 3.19 16.69 18.56
N ARG A 5 2.82 16.54 17.30
CA ARG A 5 2.28 15.30 16.77
C ARG A 5 3.36 14.55 16.01
N ILE A 6 3.53 13.28 16.32
CA ILE A 6 4.47 12.39 15.65
C ILE A 6 3.69 11.13 15.30
N ILE A 7 3.74 10.73 14.04
CA ILE A 7 3.23 9.44 13.57
C ILE A 7 4.35 8.70 12.86
N MET A 8 4.51 7.41 13.14
CA MET A 8 5.58 6.59 12.62
C MET A 8 5.03 5.28 12.05
N THR A 9 5.54 4.88 10.90
CA THR A 9 5.38 3.51 10.39
C THR A 9 6.50 2.66 10.95
N HIS A 10 6.20 1.63 11.71
CA HIS A 10 7.15 0.73 12.38
C HIS A 10 7.87 1.35 13.61
N GLY A 11 8.45 0.49 14.44
CA GLY A 11 9.30 0.93 15.55
C GLY A 11 10.54 1.68 15.04
N ILE A 12 10.96 2.73 15.74
CA ILE A 12 12.13 3.52 15.34
C ILE A 12 13.38 2.62 15.34
N ASN A 13 13.93 2.39 14.17
CA ASN A 13 15.32 1.94 14.06
C ASN A 13 16.23 3.16 13.93
N VAL A 14 16.69 3.68 15.05
CA VAL A 14 17.55 4.88 15.11
C VAL A 14 18.86 4.74 14.33
N ASN A 15 19.19 3.55 13.83
CA ASN A 15 20.39 3.29 13.02
C ASN A 15 20.12 3.23 11.52
N ALA A 16 18.85 3.29 11.07
CA ALA A 16 18.56 3.29 9.65
C ALA A 16 18.98 4.64 9.02
N PRO A 17 19.70 4.62 7.89
CA PRO A 17 20.06 5.86 7.21
C PRO A 17 18.84 6.66 6.76
N LEU A 18 18.86 7.98 6.95
CA LEU A 18 17.87 8.89 6.41
C LEU A 18 18.01 8.95 4.89
N LEU A 19 16.93 8.79 4.17
CA LEU A 19 16.87 8.84 2.71
C LEU A 19 16.36 10.16 2.18
N ALA A 20 15.29 10.65 2.77
CA ALA A 20 14.66 11.91 2.41
C ALA A 20 14.10 12.60 3.65
N SER A 21 14.18 13.94 3.64
CA SER A 21 13.50 14.82 4.59
C SER A 21 12.90 15.96 3.79
N TYR A 22 11.61 16.17 3.94
CA TYR A 22 10.87 17.19 3.19
C TYR A 22 9.70 17.74 3.99
N VAL A 23 9.23 18.92 3.58
CA VAL A 23 8.01 19.53 4.11
C VAL A 23 6.86 19.15 3.21
N ASN A 24 5.72 18.76 3.80
CA ASN A 24 4.49 18.48 3.08
C ASN A 24 3.34 19.23 3.77
N GLY A 25 2.88 20.28 3.14
CA GLY A 25 1.88 21.17 3.72
C GLY A 25 2.34 21.78 5.05
N ASN A 26 1.71 21.42 6.17
CA ASN A 26 1.97 21.99 7.48
C ASN A 26 2.87 21.15 8.40
N TYR A 27 3.54 20.11 7.87
CA TYR A 27 4.36 19.19 8.65
C TYR A 27 5.62 18.74 7.90
N ASN A 28 6.51 18.05 8.60
CA ASN A 28 7.71 17.45 8.05
C ASN A 28 7.55 15.95 7.91
N VAL A 29 8.22 15.39 6.92
CA VAL A 29 8.28 13.95 6.66
C VAL A 29 9.74 13.53 6.59
N GLU A 30 10.10 12.45 7.26
CA GLU A 30 11.37 11.76 7.13
C GLU A 30 11.15 10.33 6.68
N LEU A 31 11.85 9.92 5.63
CA LEU A 31 11.86 8.55 5.10
C LEU A 31 13.23 7.93 5.34
N TYR A 32 13.25 6.74 5.92
CA TYR A 32 14.45 6.01 6.28
C TYR A 32 14.68 4.76 5.42
N ALA A 33 15.93 4.30 5.41
CA ALA A 33 16.39 3.20 4.57
C ALA A 33 15.74 1.83 4.85
N ASP A 34 15.13 1.66 5.99
CA ASP A 34 14.38 0.46 6.35
C ASP A 34 12.88 0.54 6.03
N GLY A 35 12.44 1.63 5.39
CA GLY A 35 11.04 1.90 5.07
C GLY A 35 10.26 2.61 6.19
N THR A 36 10.93 2.95 7.31
CA THR A 36 10.31 3.77 8.35
C THR A 36 10.02 5.16 7.81
N LYS A 37 8.79 5.63 8.01
CA LYS A 37 8.35 7.00 7.71
C LYS A 37 7.92 7.68 8.99
N ILE A 38 8.39 8.90 9.21
CA ILE A 38 8.02 9.71 10.37
C ILE A 38 7.40 11.01 9.88
N ARG A 39 6.19 11.31 10.35
CA ARG A 39 5.55 12.61 10.21
C ARG A 39 5.63 13.35 11.53
N PHE A 40 6.05 14.59 11.50
CA PHE A 40 6.12 15.41 12.72
C PHE A 40 5.87 16.88 12.45
N GLY A 41 5.27 17.56 13.44
CA GLY A 41 4.95 18.97 13.36
C GLY A 41 4.30 19.49 14.64
N ASN A 42 4.31 20.80 14.82
CA ASN A 42 3.59 21.45 15.91
C ASN A 42 2.17 21.83 15.44
N VAL A 43 1.38 20.82 15.13
CA VAL A 43 0.04 20.94 14.54
C VAL A 43 -0.92 19.96 15.21
N ASP A 44 -2.21 20.28 15.18
CA ASP A 44 -3.25 19.39 15.68
C ASP A 44 -3.56 18.29 14.67
N GLU A 45 -3.43 18.60 13.37
CA GLU A 45 -3.70 17.71 12.25
C GLU A 45 -2.67 17.92 11.14
N PHE A 46 -2.22 16.82 10.50
CA PHE A 46 -1.36 16.87 9.32
C PHE A 46 -2.17 17.11 8.06
N LYS A 47 -1.88 18.21 7.37
CA LYS A 47 -2.56 18.63 6.12
C LYS A 47 -1.53 18.63 4.99
N PRO A 48 -1.44 17.54 4.19
CA PRO A 48 -0.50 17.46 3.09
C PRO A 48 -0.93 18.32 1.90
N ASP A 49 0.05 18.85 1.17
CA ASP A 49 -0.17 19.53 -0.11
C ASP A 49 -0.14 18.56 -1.29
N PHE A 50 0.60 17.46 -1.17
CA PHE A 50 0.74 16.41 -2.18
C PHE A 50 0.75 15.01 -1.54
N PRO A 51 0.46 13.95 -2.32
CA PRO A 51 0.42 12.59 -1.77
C PRO A 51 1.84 12.11 -1.43
N GLU A 52 1.99 11.53 -0.26
CA GLU A 52 3.26 10.93 0.16
C GLU A 52 3.51 9.56 -0.47
N ASN A 53 2.44 8.83 -0.75
CA ASN A 53 2.48 7.53 -1.41
C ASN A 53 1.40 7.42 -2.47
N ILE A 54 1.76 6.86 -3.62
CA ILE A 54 0.84 6.64 -4.74
C ILE A 54 0.94 5.18 -5.17
N ASP A 55 -0.16 4.45 -5.06
CA ASP A 55 -0.28 3.13 -5.66
C ASP A 55 -0.56 3.27 -7.15
N VAL A 56 0.22 2.59 -7.98
CA VAL A 56 0.12 2.76 -9.44
C VAL A 56 -0.01 1.44 -10.15
N CYS A 57 -1.12 1.26 -10.89
CA CYS A 57 -1.26 0.18 -11.86
C CYS A 57 -0.70 0.63 -13.21
N ILE A 58 0.50 0.17 -13.54
CA ILE A 58 1.16 0.51 -14.82
C ILE A 58 0.93 -0.52 -15.92
N THR A 59 0.40 -1.70 -15.57
CA THR A 59 0.13 -2.77 -16.54
C THR A 59 -0.94 -3.72 -16.04
N ARG A 60 -1.79 -4.18 -16.97
CA ARG A 60 -2.69 -5.33 -16.77
C ARG A 60 -2.21 -6.59 -17.48
N LYS A 61 -1.04 -6.55 -18.11
CA LYS A 61 -0.41 -7.73 -18.67
C LYS A 61 0.25 -8.54 -17.56
N CYS A 62 -0.18 -9.79 -17.38
CA CYS A 62 0.37 -10.70 -16.38
C CYS A 62 0.01 -12.15 -16.75
N ASP A 63 0.98 -13.04 -16.65
CA ASP A 63 0.85 -14.48 -16.85
C ASP A 63 0.55 -15.25 -15.56
N GLY A 64 0.51 -14.58 -14.41
CA GLY A 64 0.32 -15.17 -13.08
C GLY A 64 -1.01 -15.88 -12.85
N GLY A 65 -2.05 -15.53 -13.60
CA GLY A 65 -3.34 -16.25 -13.59
C GLY A 65 -4.07 -16.31 -12.24
N CYS A 66 -3.70 -15.49 -11.24
CA CYS A 66 -4.27 -15.51 -9.88
C CYS A 66 -5.81 -15.45 -9.95
N PRO A 67 -6.54 -16.42 -9.35
CA PRO A 67 -8.00 -16.46 -9.43
C PRO A 67 -8.67 -15.29 -8.69
N TYR A 68 -8.00 -14.74 -7.67
CA TYR A 68 -8.43 -13.61 -6.86
C TYR A 68 -7.80 -12.27 -7.27
N CYS A 69 -7.31 -12.12 -8.52
CA CYS A 69 -6.71 -10.88 -8.98
C CYS A 69 -7.76 -9.76 -9.11
N TYR A 70 -7.67 -8.77 -8.25
CA TYR A 70 -8.59 -7.63 -8.23
C TYR A 70 -8.42 -6.70 -9.43
N GLU A 71 -7.20 -6.57 -9.99
CA GLU A 71 -6.93 -5.82 -11.22
C GLU A 71 -7.44 -6.53 -12.48
N GLY A 72 -7.72 -7.84 -12.41
CA GLY A 72 -8.16 -8.62 -13.57
C GLY A 72 -7.07 -8.80 -14.64
N CYS A 73 -5.80 -8.74 -14.26
CA CYS A 73 -4.66 -8.88 -15.19
C CYS A 73 -4.71 -10.17 -16.00
N THR A 74 -4.34 -10.10 -17.27
CA THR A 74 -4.30 -11.25 -18.19
C THR A 74 -3.02 -11.23 -19.03
N ILE A 75 -2.69 -12.33 -19.69
CA ILE A 75 -1.54 -12.42 -20.61
C ILE A 75 -1.65 -11.44 -21.79
N ASN A 76 -2.87 -11.06 -22.17
CA ASN A 76 -3.16 -10.11 -23.25
C ASN A 76 -3.51 -8.71 -22.73
N GLY A 77 -3.23 -8.42 -21.46
CA GLY A 77 -3.47 -7.10 -20.87
C GLY A 77 -2.59 -6.01 -21.50
N SER A 78 -3.07 -4.78 -21.42
CA SER A 78 -2.38 -3.61 -21.94
C SER A 78 -1.42 -3.00 -20.90
N HIS A 79 -0.50 -2.19 -21.37
CA HIS A 79 0.35 -1.31 -20.57
C HIS A 79 -0.21 0.12 -20.59
N GLY A 80 -0.01 0.83 -19.48
CA GLY A 80 -0.22 2.28 -19.41
C GLY A 80 0.96 3.02 -20.05
N LEU A 81 0.82 4.32 -20.29
CA LEU A 81 1.92 5.16 -20.71
C LEU A 81 2.76 5.57 -19.49
N LEU A 82 4.09 5.48 -19.61
CA LEU A 82 5.04 6.02 -18.64
C LEU A 82 5.90 7.11 -19.23
N LEU A 83 6.19 7.01 -20.53
CA LEU A 83 7.01 7.95 -21.27
C LEU A 83 6.21 8.56 -22.40
N ASP A 84 6.55 9.81 -22.74
CA ASP A 84 6.06 10.50 -23.93
C ASP A 84 6.82 10.10 -25.20
N GLY A 85 6.47 10.70 -26.34
CA GLY A 85 7.13 10.43 -27.63
C GLY A 85 8.61 10.85 -27.69
N ASN A 86 9.12 11.59 -26.72
CA ASN A 86 10.52 12.01 -26.59
C ASN A 86 11.32 11.14 -25.61
N GLY A 87 10.67 10.16 -24.95
CA GLY A 87 11.29 9.30 -23.95
C GLY A 87 11.46 9.96 -22.57
N GLU A 88 10.70 11.02 -22.30
CA GLU A 88 10.57 11.68 -21.00
C GLU A 88 9.34 11.16 -20.26
N LEU A 89 9.30 11.30 -18.93
CA LEU A 89 8.13 10.92 -18.12
C LEU A 89 6.88 11.68 -18.61
N ILE A 90 5.72 11.02 -18.59
CA ILE A 90 4.43 11.69 -18.87
C ILE A 90 4.09 12.73 -17.81
N ASN A 91 3.14 13.64 -18.10
CA ASN A 91 2.85 14.85 -17.31
C ASN A 91 2.67 14.60 -15.82
N TRP A 92 1.80 13.67 -15.42
CA TRP A 92 1.57 13.43 -13.98
C TRP A 92 2.83 12.88 -13.29
N MET A 93 3.67 12.05 -13.96
CA MET A 93 4.93 11.57 -13.40
C MET A 93 5.98 12.69 -13.32
N GLN A 94 5.95 13.63 -14.26
CA GLN A 94 6.80 14.81 -14.20
C GLN A 94 6.42 15.74 -13.05
N SER A 95 5.16 15.75 -12.60
CA SER A 95 4.70 16.60 -11.50
C SER A 95 4.94 16.01 -10.10
N LEU A 96 5.46 14.77 -9.98
CA LEU A 96 5.76 14.15 -8.70
C LEU A 96 6.78 14.96 -7.90
N HIS A 97 6.59 15.03 -6.60
CA HIS A 97 7.53 15.70 -5.69
C HIS A 97 8.68 14.77 -5.27
N PRO A 98 9.91 15.29 -5.07
CA PRO A 98 10.98 14.54 -4.42
C PRO A 98 10.54 14.06 -3.02
N GLY A 99 10.84 12.81 -2.70
CA GLY A 99 10.41 12.18 -1.45
C GLY A 99 9.11 11.38 -1.56
N THR A 100 8.29 11.61 -2.61
CA THR A 100 7.11 10.78 -2.88
C THR A 100 7.50 9.32 -3.11
N GLU A 101 6.73 8.40 -2.55
CA GLU A 101 6.85 6.96 -2.82
C GLU A 101 5.84 6.53 -3.89
N LEU A 102 6.30 5.78 -4.89
CA LEU A 102 5.43 5.09 -5.85
C LEU A 102 5.44 3.60 -5.56
N ALA A 103 4.27 3.01 -5.34
CA ALA A 103 4.10 1.58 -5.20
C ALA A 103 3.54 1.00 -6.52
N LEU A 104 4.42 0.44 -7.36
CA LEU A 104 4.03 -0.17 -8.62
C LEU A 104 3.45 -1.55 -8.38
N ASN A 105 2.23 -1.79 -8.85
CA ASN A 105 1.54 -3.03 -8.70
C ASN A 105 1.37 -3.83 -10.01
N GLY A 106 0.91 -5.07 -9.91
CA GLY A 106 0.77 -5.98 -11.04
C GLY A 106 2.10 -6.64 -11.45
N ASN A 107 2.17 -7.18 -12.67
CA ASN A 107 3.43 -7.67 -13.25
C ASN A 107 4.17 -6.54 -13.97
N SER A 108 4.60 -5.54 -13.23
CA SER A 108 5.29 -4.35 -13.77
C SER A 108 6.55 -4.68 -14.57
N LEU A 109 7.18 -5.84 -14.31
CA LEU A 109 8.41 -6.30 -14.97
C LEU A 109 8.28 -6.46 -16.49
N ASP A 110 7.07 -6.66 -17.01
CA ASP A 110 6.77 -6.81 -18.43
C ASP A 110 6.56 -5.48 -19.16
N HIS A 111 6.54 -4.36 -18.41
CA HIS A 111 6.35 -3.05 -19.04
C HIS A 111 7.59 -2.62 -19.81
N PRO A 112 7.49 -2.31 -21.13
CA PRO A 112 8.66 -2.05 -21.98
C PRO A 112 9.47 -0.82 -21.54
N ASP A 113 8.81 0.23 -21.07
CA ASP A 113 9.44 1.50 -20.70
C ASP A 113 9.86 1.58 -19.24
N LEU A 114 9.65 0.50 -18.44
CA LEU A 114 9.80 0.57 -16.99
C LEU A 114 11.21 0.98 -16.57
N GLU A 115 12.27 0.38 -17.11
CA GLU A 115 13.63 0.67 -16.66
C GLU A 115 14.01 2.14 -16.93
N ARG A 116 13.62 2.68 -18.10
CA ARG A 116 13.84 4.10 -18.40
C ARG A 116 13.07 5.00 -17.45
N ALA A 117 11.81 4.69 -17.18
CA ALA A 117 10.99 5.45 -16.23
C ALA A 117 11.58 5.41 -14.81
N LEU A 118 12.06 4.24 -14.34
CA LEU A 118 12.74 4.11 -13.05
C LEU A 118 13.99 4.99 -12.93
N ILE A 119 14.79 5.09 -14.00
CA ILE A 119 15.97 5.96 -14.04
C ILE A 119 15.56 7.42 -13.85
N LEU A 120 14.56 7.89 -14.60
CA LEU A 120 14.08 9.28 -14.53
C LEU A 120 13.43 9.59 -13.18
N LEU A 121 12.66 8.66 -12.62
CA LEU A 121 12.05 8.81 -11.29
C LEU A 121 13.12 8.92 -10.19
N ARG A 122 14.15 8.08 -10.25
CA ARG A 122 15.28 8.17 -9.31
C ARG A 122 16.00 9.53 -9.42
N GLU A 123 16.26 10.02 -10.63
CA GLU A 123 16.88 11.33 -10.88
C GLU A 123 16.02 12.46 -10.31
N LYS A 124 14.71 12.30 -10.29
CA LYS A 124 13.75 13.22 -9.71
C LYS A 124 13.69 13.13 -8.16
N GLY A 125 14.30 12.12 -7.55
CA GLY A 125 14.24 11.88 -6.09
C GLY A 125 12.95 11.21 -5.64
N VAL A 126 12.25 10.51 -6.53
CA VAL A 126 11.08 9.69 -6.24
C VAL A 126 11.51 8.27 -5.86
N PHE A 127 10.95 7.72 -4.79
CA PHE A 127 11.27 6.37 -4.31
C PHE A 127 10.26 5.37 -4.88
N VAL A 128 10.75 4.40 -5.65
CA VAL A 128 9.88 3.39 -6.26
C VAL A 128 9.95 2.10 -5.46
N ASN A 129 8.78 1.66 -4.96
CA ASN A 129 8.54 0.34 -4.41
C ASN A 129 7.84 -0.50 -5.49
N MET A 130 8.28 -1.74 -5.68
CA MET A 130 7.70 -2.62 -6.69
C MET A 130 7.08 -3.84 -6.02
N THR A 131 5.82 -4.13 -6.35
CA THR A 131 5.17 -5.38 -5.95
C THR A 131 5.24 -6.37 -7.09
N ILE A 132 5.66 -7.60 -6.79
CA ILE A 132 5.67 -8.72 -7.73
C ILE A 132 4.99 -9.94 -7.12
N ASN A 133 4.45 -10.81 -7.96
CA ASN A 133 4.04 -12.12 -7.50
C ASN A 133 5.28 -12.99 -7.23
N GLN A 134 5.22 -13.84 -6.22
CA GLN A 134 6.31 -14.76 -5.83
C GLN A 134 6.84 -15.57 -7.03
N MET A 135 5.96 -16.00 -7.95
CA MET A 135 6.36 -16.76 -9.13
C MET A 135 7.32 -16.01 -10.07
N HIS A 136 7.26 -14.67 -10.06
CA HIS A 136 8.13 -13.83 -10.89
C HIS A 136 9.48 -13.51 -10.22
N LEU A 137 9.67 -13.84 -8.94
CA LEU A 137 10.86 -13.49 -8.17
C LEU A 137 12.11 -14.18 -8.73
N ALA A 138 12.12 -15.50 -8.79
CA ALA A 138 13.28 -16.28 -9.22
C ALA A 138 13.65 -16.03 -10.70
N PRO A 139 12.71 -16.01 -11.66
CA PRO A 139 13.03 -15.71 -13.06
C PRO A 139 13.64 -14.33 -13.27
N ASN A 140 13.30 -13.35 -12.42
CA ASN A 140 13.77 -11.96 -12.54
C ASN A 140 14.79 -11.58 -11.46
N PHE A 141 15.32 -12.54 -10.72
CA PHE A 141 16.17 -12.31 -9.56
C PHE A 141 17.35 -11.37 -9.85
N ALA A 142 18.13 -11.65 -10.90
CA ALA A 142 19.30 -10.85 -11.25
C ALA A 142 18.94 -9.40 -11.64
N LYS A 143 17.85 -9.22 -12.38
CA LYS A 143 17.33 -7.91 -12.83
C LYS A 143 16.88 -7.09 -11.61
N LEU A 144 16.07 -7.66 -10.74
CA LEU A 144 15.57 -7.00 -9.54
C LEU A 144 16.71 -6.61 -8.59
N LEU A 145 17.68 -7.49 -8.40
CA LEU A 145 18.84 -7.22 -7.55
C LEU A 145 19.71 -6.11 -8.12
N ASP A 146 19.92 -6.06 -9.44
CA ASP A 146 20.62 -4.99 -10.11
C ASP A 146 19.89 -3.66 -9.97
N TRP A 147 18.58 -3.64 -10.17
CA TRP A 147 17.76 -2.44 -9.98
C TRP A 147 17.80 -1.92 -8.54
N GLN A 148 17.74 -2.81 -7.54
CA GLN A 148 17.87 -2.38 -6.16
C GLN A 148 19.26 -1.82 -5.85
N ARG A 149 20.34 -2.45 -6.36
CA ARG A 149 21.71 -1.96 -6.19
C ARG A 149 21.94 -0.60 -6.83
N LYS A 150 21.29 -0.35 -7.96
CA LYS A 150 21.31 0.95 -8.67
C LYS A 150 20.39 1.99 -8.03
N GLY A 151 19.59 1.63 -7.03
CA GLY A 151 18.60 2.52 -6.41
C GLY A 151 17.44 2.85 -7.35
N LEU A 152 17.15 2.00 -8.34
CA LEU A 152 16.00 2.16 -9.24
C LEU A 152 14.71 1.68 -8.58
N ILE A 153 14.78 0.66 -7.73
CA ILE A 153 13.72 0.26 -6.80
C ILE A 153 14.25 0.34 -5.38
N TRP A 154 13.41 0.79 -4.47
CA TRP A 154 13.73 0.96 -3.07
C TRP A 154 13.25 -0.23 -2.24
N GLY A 155 11.96 -0.49 -2.24
CA GLY A 155 11.32 -1.62 -1.60
C GLY A 155 10.85 -2.67 -2.61
N LEU A 156 10.86 -3.93 -2.17
CA LEU A 156 10.33 -5.05 -2.94
C LEU A 156 9.20 -5.71 -2.14
N GLY A 157 7.96 -5.52 -2.60
CA GLY A 157 6.81 -6.27 -2.15
C GLY A 157 6.72 -7.60 -2.90
N VAL A 158 6.59 -8.70 -2.17
CA VAL A 158 6.40 -10.03 -2.79
C VAL A 158 5.08 -10.62 -2.34
N SER A 159 4.13 -10.76 -3.26
CA SER A 159 2.85 -11.41 -2.99
C SER A 159 3.07 -12.91 -2.81
N LEU A 160 2.83 -13.40 -1.60
CA LEU A 160 3.02 -14.79 -1.23
C LEU A 160 2.02 -15.70 -1.95
N VAL A 161 2.48 -16.82 -2.46
CA VAL A 161 1.69 -17.87 -3.12
C VAL A 161 1.95 -19.23 -2.51
N ASP A 162 3.21 -19.50 -2.15
CA ASP A 162 3.67 -20.77 -1.60
C ASP A 162 4.69 -20.49 -0.49
N SER A 163 4.23 -20.67 0.75
CA SER A 163 5.02 -20.44 1.95
C SER A 163 6.04 -21.53 2.25
N GLU A 164 6.04 -22.64 1.51
CA GLU A 164 6.97 -23.74 1.66
C GLU A 164 8.13 -23.71 0.64
N SER A 165 8.12 -22.74 -0.28
CA SER A 165 9.08 -22.64 -1.38
C SER A 165 10.51 -22.32 -0.94
N ASP A 166 11.43 -23.26 -0.97
CA ASP A 166 12.87 -23.07 -0.73
C ASP A 166 13.49 -22.02 -1.67
N VAL A 167 13.01 -21.97 -2.92
CA VAL A 167 13.47 -21.00 -3.93
C VAL A 167 13.11 -19.59 -3.50
N PHE A 168 11.89 -19.38 -2.98
CA PHE A 168 11.45 -18.10 -2.43
C PHE A 168 12.39 -17.65 -1.31
N TYR A 169 12.60 -18.48 -0.28
CA TYR A 169 13.48 -18.16 0.83
C TYR A 169 14.93 -17.91 0.41
N THR A 170 15.39 -18.62 -0.60
CA THR A 170 16.74 -18.42 -1.15
C THR A 170 16.87 -17.07 -1.82
N CYS A 171 15.85 -16.64 -2.56
CA CYS A 171 15.89 -15.37 -3.29
C CYS A 171 15.75 -14.16 -2.36
N ILE A 172 14.73 -14.13 -1.48
CA ILE A 172 14.40 -12.93 -0.70
C ILE A 172 15.50 -12.45 0.22
N LYS A 173 16.32 -13.34 0.77
CA LYS A 173 17.44 -12.99 1.67
C LYS A 173 18.51 -12.09 1.04
N HIS A 174 18.54 -11.97 -0.28
CA HIS A 174 19.50 -11.13 -1.00
C HIS A 174 19.03 -9.69 -1.20
N PHE A 175 17.75 -9.43 -0.96
CA PHE A 175 17.17 -8.09 -1.11
C PHE A 175 17.13 -7.36 0.23
N LYS A 176 17.29 -6.05 0.17
CA LYS A 176 17.04 -5.15 1.30
C LYS A 176 15.59 -4.68 1.22
N ASN A 177 15.00 -4.34 2.36
CA ASN A 177 13.67 -3.76 2.44
C ASN A 177 12.60 -4.58 1.66
N VAL A 178 12.54 -5.90 1.96
CA VAL A 178 11.48 -6.78 1.43
C VAL A 178 10.29 -6.75 2.36
N VAL A 179 9.10 -6.69 1.77
CA VAL A 179 7.82 -6.82 2.46
C VAL A 179 7.04 -7.97 1.83
N ILE A 180 6.64 -8.94 2.63
CA ILE A 180 5.78 -10.04 2.16
C ILE A 180 4.34 -9.57 2.18
N HIS A 181 3.71 -9.56 1.02
CA HIS A 181 2.30 -9.22 0.87
C HIS A 181 1.45 -10.46 1.01
N THR A 182 0.49 -10.40 1.91
CA THR A 182 -0.51 -11.45 2.14
C THR A 182 -1.90 -10.83 1.98
N ILE A 183 -2.90 -11.65 1.67
CA ILE A 183 -4.29 -11.18 1.50
C ILE A 183 -5.15 -11.84 2.57
N ALA A 184 -5.80 -11.06 3.41
CA ALA A 184 -6.78 -11.53 4.37
C ALA A 184 -7.86 -12.34 3.66
N GLY A 185 -8.17 -13.54 4.14
CA GLY A 185 -9.10 -14.49 3.50
C GLY A 185 -8.47 -15.42 2.46
N ILE A 186 -7.23 -15.13 1.98
CA ILE A 186 -6.48 -16.05 1.11
C ILE A 186 -5.36 -16.72 1.90
N ILE A 187 -4.60 -15.93 2.68
CA ILE A 187 -3.53 -16.44 3.52
C ILE A 187 -4.08 -17.33 4.63
N THR A 188 -3.42 -18.44 4.90
CA THR A 188 -3.74 -19.32 6.03
C THR A 188 -2.84 -19.03 7.22
N VAL A 189 -3.24 -19.52 8.39
CA VAL A 189 -2.41 -19.46 9.61
C VAL A 189 -1.11 -20.25 9.42
N GLU A 190 -1.16 -21.38 8.72
CA GLU A 190 0.01 -22.22 8.42
C GLU A 190 1.04 -21.48 7.56
N ASP A 191 0.58 -20.76 6.53
CA ASP A 191 1.47 -19.90 5.72
C ASP A 191 2.23 -18.89 6.57
N LEU A 192 1.56 -18.25 7.52
CA LEU A 192 2.19 -17.27 8.43
C LEU A 192 3.18 -17.92 9.39
N ILE A 193 2.89 -19.15 9.86
CA ILE A 193 3.81 -19.92 10.70
C ILE A 193 5.08 -20.26 9.90
N ASN A 194 4.97 -20.67 8.65
CA ASN A 194 6.10 -20.99 7.79
C ASN A 194 7.04 -19.79 7.60
N LEU A 195 6.50 -18.56 7.57
CA LEU A 195 7.30 -17.34 7.47
C LEU A 195 8.13 -17.02 8.72
N GLN A 196 7.80 -17.59 9.89
CA GLN A 196 8.46 -17.28 11.17
C GLN A 196 9.99 -17.44 11.11
N SER A 197 10.48 -18.42 10.36
CA SER A 197 11.91 -18.75 10.27
C SER A 197 12.79 -17.58 9.78
N ILE A 198 12.21 -16.65 9.00
CA ILE A 198 12.92 -15.50 8.42
C ILE A 198 12.53 -14.16 9.07
N LYS A 199 11.54 -14.16 9.96
CA LYS A 199 11.00 -12.95 10.62
C LYS A 199 10.83 -11.79 9.63
N PRO A 200 10.03 -11.92 8.57
CA PRO A 200 9.91 -10.89 7.54
C PRO A 200 9.12 -9.68 8.04
N LYS A 201 9.16 -8.60 7.27
CA LYS A 201 8.07 -7.61 7.30
C LYS A 201 6.89 -8.16 6.51
N VAL A 202 5.70 -8.05 7.05
CA VAL A 202 4.46 -8.51 6.42
C VAL A 202 3.49 -7.35 6.24
N LEU A 203 2.94 -7.21 5.04
CA LEU A 203 1.79 -6.35 4.74
C LEU A 203 0.57 -7.23 4.53
N VAL A 204 -0.41 -7.11 5.40
CA VAL A 204 -1.71 -7.76 5.26
C VAL A 204 -2.62 -6.83 4.45
N LEU A 205 -3.01 -7.26 3.27
CA LEU A 205 -3.96 -6.59 2.39
C LEU A 205 -5.36 -7.14 2.64
N GLY A 206 -6.37 -6.29 2.62
CA GLY A 206 -7.75 -6.73 2.65
C GLY A 206 -8.17 -7.44 1.36
N TYR A 207 -9.15 -8.36 1.47
CA TYR A 207 -9.73 -9.02 0.32
C TYR A 207 -10.59 -8.06 -0.51
N LYS A 208 -10.10 -7.70 -1.69
CA LYS A 208 -10.78 -6.76 -2.62
C LYS A 208 -11.76 -7.52 -3.50
N ASN A 209 -13.04 -7.41 -3.23
CA ASN A 209 -14.12 -8.11 -3.96
C ASN A 209 -14.47 -7.46 -5.31
N ILE A 210 -13.46 -7.24 -6.15
CA ILE A 210 -13.54 -6.65 -7.49
C ILE A 210 -12.70 -7.46 -8.50
N GLY A 211 -12.87 -7.22 -9.79
CA GLY A 211 -12.16 -7.96 -10.83
C GLY A 211 -12.46 -9.46 -10.77
N ARG A 212 -11.42 -10.32 -10.93
CA ARG A 212 -11.61 -11.78 -10.80
C ARG A 212 -11.91 -12.24 -9.37
N ALA A 213 -11.46 -11.47 -8.36
CA ALA A 213 -11.72 -11.81 -6.98
C ALA A 213 -13.23 -11.87 -6.67
N ARG A 214 -14.06 -11.08 -7.37
CA ARG A 214 -15.52 -11.15 -7.25
C ARG A 214 -16.08 -12.52 -7.65
N ASN A 215 -15.58 -13.10 -8.73
CA ASN A 215 -16.03 -14.44 -9.16
C ASN A 215 -15.45 -15.53 -8.24
N TYR A 216 -14.24 -15.33 -7.74
CA TYR A 216 -13.63 -16.25 -6.79
C TYR A 216 -14.44 -16.33 -5.50
N SER A 217 -14.83 -15.18 -4.93
CA SER A 217 -15.59 -15.13 -3.68
C SER A 217 -16.98 -15.80 -3.78
N LEU A 218 -17.60 -15.87 -4.97
CA LEU A 218 -18.88 -16.57 -5.13
C LEU A 218 -18.80 -18.07 -4.83
N ASN A 219 -17.62 -18.68 -5.01
CA ASN A 219 -17.41 -20.12 -4.81
C ASN A 219 -16.59 -20.43 -3.55
N HIS A 220 -15.97 -19.43 -2.92
CA HIS A 220 -15.04 -19.59 -1.80
C HIS A 220 -15.39 -18.68 -0.61
N ALA A 221 -16.64 -18.21 -0.50
CA ALA A 221 -17.05 -17.29 0.54
C ALA A 221 -16.78 -17.82 1.96
N ASP A 222 -17.12 -19.07 2.22
CA ASP A 222 -16.94 -19.70 3.52
C ASP A 222 -15.45 -19.86 3.86
N GLU A 223 -14.62 -20.22 2.89
CA GLU A 223 -13.16 -20.33 3.04
C GLU A 223 -12.53 -18.96 3.34
N ILE A 224 -12.91 -17.92 2.59
CA ILE A 224 -12.44 -16.56 2.80
C ILE A 224 -12.79 -16.07 4.21
N MET A 225 -14.04 -16.26 4.63
CA MET A 225 -14.48 -15.86 5.96
C MET A 225 -13.78 -16.65 7.06
N HIS A 226 -13.62 -17.97 6.88
CA HIS A 226 -12.88 -18.81 7.82
C HIS A 226 -11.43 -18.32 7.99
N ASN A 227 -10.72 -18.07 6.91
CA ASN A 227 -9.33 -17.59 6.96
C ASN A 227 -9.22 -16.20 7.62
N ILE A 228 -10.19 -15.30 7.39
CA ILE A 228 -10.25 -14.00 8.07
C ILE A 228 -10.40 -14.19 9.59
N GLU A 229 -11.32 -15.05 10.03
CA GLU A 229 -11.54 -15.29 11.46
C GLU A 229 -10.35 -16.00 12.12
N GLU A 230 -9.74 -16.97 11.46
CA GLU A 230 -8.51 -17.62 11.94
C GLU A 230 -7.36 -16.60 12.06
N LEU A 231 -7.24 -15.67 11.09
CA LEU A 231 -6.23 -14.62 11.15
C LEU A 231 -6.48 -13.69 12.35
N LYS A 232 -7.72 -13.25 12.59
CA LYS A 232 -8.07 -12.44 13.77
C LYS A 232 -7.69 -13.14 15.09
N VAL A 233 -7.96 -14.43 15.21
CA VAL A 233 -7.66 -15.20 16.42
C VAL A 233 -6.15 -15.31 16.66
N ASN A 234 -5.36 -15.52 15.62
CA ASN A 234 -3.94 -15.88 15.75
C ASN A 234 -2.99 -14.66 15.64
N LEU A 235 -3.38 -13.58 14.96
CA LEU A 235 -2.54 -12.41 14.72
C LEU A 235 -1.96 -11.77 15.98
N PRO A 236 -2.72 -11.56 17.08
CA PRO A 236 -2.16 -11.03 18.33
C PRO A 236 -1.05 -11.90 18.91
N MET A 237 -1.18 -13.22 18.82
CA MET A 237 -0.16 -14.17 19.28
C MET A 237 1.09 -14.11 18.41
N PHE A 238 0.96 -14.02 17.09
CA PHE A 238 2.09 -13.91 16.17
C PHE A 238 2.90 -12.62 16.42
N ILE A 239 2.20 -11.50 16.66
CA ILE A 239 2.84 -10.22 16.97
C ILE A 239 3.53 -10.29 18.33
N ALA A 240 2.86 -10.79 19.37
CA ALA A 240 3.40 -10.91 20.74
C ALA A 240 4.63 -11.83 20.81
N ASN A 241 4.71 -12.86 19.97
CA ASN A 241 5.85 -13.77 19.89
C ASN A 241 6.88 -13.39 18.81
N GLU A 242 6.78 -12.18 18.25
CA GLU A 242 7.73 -11.65 17.27
C GLU A 242 7.98 -12.60 16.07
N TYR A 243 6.90 -13.17 15.51
CA TYR A 243 7.01 -13.99 14.29
C TYR A 243 7.47 -13.16 13.10
N PHE A 244 7.21 -11.86 13.14
CA PHE A 244 7.52 -10.91 12.09
C PHE A 244 8.39 -9.77 12.65
N SER A 245 9.26 -9.19 11.84
CA SER A 245 10.01 -7.98 12.19
C SER A 245 9.15 -6.70 12.11
N GLY A 246 7.99 -6.78 11.47
CA GLY A 246 6.98 -5.74 11.39
C GLY A 246 5.73 -6.25 10.69
N VAL A 247 4.57 -5.77 11.12
CA VAL A 247 3.28 -6.06 10.49
C VAL A 247 2.59 -4.75 10.17
N CYS A 248 2.15 -4.61 8.92
CA CYS A 248 1.37 -3.48 8.43
C CYS A 248 0.06 -3.97 7.82
N PHE A 249 -0.88 -3.06 7.67
CA PHE A 249 -2.20 -3.33 7.10
C PHE A 249 -2.56 -2.22 6.11
N ASP A 250 -3.21 -2.57 4.99
CA ASP A 250 -3.94 -1.56 4.23
C ASP A 250 -5.27 -1.23 4.94
N ASN A 251 -5.92 -0.13 4.58
CA ASN A 251 -7.13 0.31 5.26
C ASN A 251 -8.26 -0.71 5.16
N LEU A 252 -8.34 -1.45 4.05
CA LEU A 252 -9.33 -2.50 3.90
C LEU A 252 -9.09 -3.68 4.86
N ALA A 253 -7.83 -4.06 5.09
CA ALA A 253 -7.49 -5.08 6.08
C ALA A 253 -7.73 -4.58 7.51
N ILE A 254 -7.47 -3.30 7.78
CA ILE A 254 -7.80 -2.68 9.08
C ILE A 254 -9.28 -2.87 9.40
N ASP A 255 -10.16 -2.61 8.45
CA ASP A 255 -11.61 -2.75 8.60
C ASP A 255 -12.03 -4.22 8.69
N GLN A 256 -11.57 -5.07 7.77
CA GLN A 256 -11.96 -6.49 7.72
C GLN A 256 -11.51 -7.28 8.94
N LEU A 257 -10.35 -6.94 9.51
CA LEU A 257 -9.79 -7.60 10.69
C LEU A 257 -10.15 -6.89 12.00
N ASP A 258 -10.79 -5.71 11.92
CA ASP A 258 -11.05 -4.87 13.11
C ASP A 258 -9.77 -4.62 13.91
N VAL A 259 -8.69 -4.22 13.22
CA VAL A 259 -7.33 -4.12 13.78
C VAL A 259 -7.28 -3.20 15.00
N LYS A 260 -8.06 -2.11 15.01
CA LYS A 260 -8.12 -1.18 16.15
C LYS A 260 -8.54 -1.91 17.44
N ASN A 261 -9.63 -2.65 17.40
CA ASN A 261 -10.11 -3.39 18.56
C ASN A 261 -9.25 -4.64 18.87
N LEU A 262 -8.72 -5.27 17.82
CA LEU A 262 -7.91 -6.48 17.95
C LEU A 262 -6.55 -6.23 18.63
N LEU A 263 -5.83 -5.19 18.21
CA LEU A 263 -4.44 -4.94 18.62
C LEU A 263 -4.28 -3.73 19.56
N PHE A 264 -5.20 -2.78 19.51
CA PHE A 264 -5.09 -1.50 20.24
C PHE A 264 -6.23 -1.26 21.20
N LYS A 265 -6.94 -2.32 21.63
CA LYS A 265 -8.04 -2.21 22.60
C LYS A 265 -7.57 -1.49 23.86
N ASN A 266 -8.22 -0.35 24.15
CA ASN A 266 -7.87 0.54 25.28
C ASN A 266 -6.47 1.21 25.17
N ASN A 267 -5.87 1.25 23.99
CA ASN A 267 -4.60 1.92 23.70
C ASN A 267 -4.76 2.93 22.56
N GLU A 268 -5.50 4.01 22.82
CA GLU A 268 -5.78 5.05 21.83
C GLU A 268 -4.50 5.79 21.39
N GLU A 269 -3.52 5.97 22.30
CA GLU A 269 -2.24 6.59 21.96
C GLU A 269 -1.46 5.70 20.98
N GLY A 270 -1.40 4.39 21.23
CA GLY A 270 -0.77 3.43 20.31
C GLY A 270 -1.46 3.40 18.94
N TRP A 271 -2.79 3.43 18.92
CA TRP A 271 -3.55 3.53 17.68
C TRP A 271 -3.20 4.79 16.90
N ASN A 272 -3.21 5.96 17.56
CA ASN A 272 -2.91 7.24 16.93
C ASN A 272 -1.45 7.37 16.42
N GLN A 273 -0.53 6.57 16.96
CA GLN A 273 0.84 6.46 16.45
C GLN A 273 0.96 5.47 15.29
N PHE A 274 0.12 4.45 15.26
CA PHE A 274 0.11 3.42 14.24
C PHE A 274 -0.68 3.82 13.00
N TYR A 275 -1.85 4.43 13.16
CA TYR A 275 -2.77 4.71 12.08
C TYR A 275 -2.30 5.90 11.23
N MET A 276 -2.04 5.63 9.94
CA MET A 276 -1.44 6.59 9.01
C MET A 276 -2.45 7.51 8.32
N GLY A 277 -3.75 7.31 8.57
CA GLY A 277 -4.86 8.07 8.00
C GLY A 277 -5.69 7.30 6.98
N ASP A 278 -6.87 7.83 6.68
CA ASP A 278 -7.81 7.27 5.71
C ASP A 278 -7.28 7.35 4.28
N ASP A 279 -7.82 6.49 3.41
CA ASP A 279 -7.53 6.54 1.98
C ASP A 279 -7.84 7.93 1.39
N GLY A 280 -6.90 8.49 0.65
CA GLY A 280 -7.02 9.82 0.07
C GLY A 280 -6.56 10.95 0.99
N SER A 281 -6.28 10.71 2.28
CA SER A 281 -5.77 11.74 3.18
C SER A 281 -4.29 12.09 2.94
N HIS A 282 -3.47 11.08 2.68
CA HIS A 282 -2.02 11.20 2.41
C HIS A 282 -1.57 10.34 1.22
N THR A 283 -2.47 9.57 0.66
CA THR A 283 -2.23 8.60 -0.40
C THR A 283 -3.23 8.77 -1.52
N MET A 284 -2.93 8.23 -2.69
CA MET A 284 -3.87 8.11 -3.80
C MET A 284 -3.54 6.90 -4.66
N TYR A 285 -4.44 6.57 -5.58
CA TYR A 285 -4.26 5.51 -6.57
C TYR A 285 -4.30 6.09 -7.99
N ILE A 286 -3.40 5.62 -8.85
CA ILE A 286 -3.38 5.93 -10.28
C ILE A 286 -3.47 4.62 -11.08
N ASP A 287 -4.41 4.60 -12.00
CA ASP A 287 -4.56 3.58 -13.03
C ASP A 287 -4.03 4.13 -14.36
N ALA A 288 -2.74 3.93 -14.60
CA ALA A 288 -2.10 4.43 -15.82
C ALA A 288 -2.58 3.68 -17.08
N VAL A 289 -3.18 2.49 -16.92
CA VAL A 289 -3.72 1.70 -18.05
C VAL A 289 -5.04 2.28 -18.55
N GLU A 290 -5.88 2.77 -17.64
CA GLU A 290 -7.20 3.36 -17.95
C GLU A 290 -7.17 4.89 -17.97
N ASP A 291 -6.00 5.50 -17.74
CA ASP A 291 -5.83 6.97 -17.60
C ASP A 291 -6.75 7.56 -16.53
N ARG A 292 -6.77 6.92 -15.33
CA ARG A 292 -7.67 7.28 -14.24
C ARG A 292 -6.96 7.36 -12.89
N TYR A 293 -7.58 8.11 -11.96
CA TYR A 293 -7.12 8.18 -10.57
C TYR A 293 -8.28 8.05 -9.58
N ALA A 294 -7.97 7.71 -8.34
CA ALA A 294 -8.94 7.48 -7.27
C ALA A 294 -8.28 7.66 -5.88
N LYS A 295 -9.08 7.69 -4.82
CA LYS A 295 -8.55 7.70 -3.45
C LYS A 295 -7.84 6.39 -3.09
N ASN A 296 -8.29 5.26 -3.65
CA ASN A 296 -7.68 3.94 -3.46
C ASN A 296 -7.99 3.00 -4.65
N SER A 297 -7.35 1.85 -4.67
CA SER A 297 -7.54 0.83 -5.71
C SER A 297 -8.83 0.01 -5.57
N CYS A 298 -9.60 0.17 -4.48
CA CYS A 298 -10.86 -0.54 -4.24
C CYS A 298 -12.06 0.11 -4.95
N MET A 299 -11.93 1.38 -5.36
CA MET A 299 -12.98 2.05 -6.13
C MET A 299 -13.20 1.35 -7.47
N SER A 300 -14.48 1.19 -7.85
CA SER A 300 -14.83 0.62 -9.15
C SER A 300 -14.29 1.51 -10.29
N LYS A 301 -14.09 0.93 -11.47
CA LYS A 301 -13.55 1.68 -12.61
C LYS A 301 -14.45 2.85 -13.01
N GLU A 302 -15.75 2.72 -12.83
CA GLU A 302 -16.76 3.71 -13.16
C GLU A 302 -16.70 4.93 -12.23
N GLU A 303 -16.27 4.71 -10.98
CA GLU A 303 -16.15 5.75 -9.95
C GLU A 303 -14.81 6.50 -9.99
N ARG A 304 -13.83 6.00 -10.76
CA ARG A 304 -12.52 6.65 -10.91
C ARG A 304 -12.59 7.85 -11.84
N TYR A 305 -11.80 8.87 -11.55
CA TYR A 305 -11.74 10.13 -12.30
C TYR A 305 -10.72 10.08 -13.43
N ASN A 306 -10.95 10.78 -14.53
CA ASN A 306 -10.00 10.88 -15.64
C ASN A 306 -8.80 11.78 -15.27
N ILE A 307 -7.60 11.39 -15.67
CA ILE A 307 -6.35 12.17 -15.45
C ILE A 307 -6.39 13.45 -16.30
N ASN A 308 -6.68 13.36 -17.63
CA ASN A 308 -6.85 14.52 -18.51
C ASN A 308 -5.74 15.56 -18.33
N ASP A 309 -4.49 15.18 -18.46
CA ASP A 309 -3.31 16.06 -18.33
C ASP A 309 -3.13 16.74 -16.96
N LYS A 310 -3.87 16.31 -15.93
CA LYS A 310 -3.70 16.85 -14.56
C LYS A 310 -2.35 16.48 -13.98
N THR A 311 -1.84 17.39 -13.17
CA THR A 311 -0.72 17.12 -12.25
C THR A 311 -1.17 16.27 -11.06
N VAL A 312 -0.20 15.68 -10.36
CA VAL A 312 -0.47 14.92 -9.12
C VAL A 312 -1.15 15.78 -8.07
N ASP A 313 -0.73 17.03 -7.92
CA ASP A 313 -1.32 17.97 -6.94
C ASP A 313 -2.78 18.29 -7.24
N GLU A 314 -3.13 18.50 -8.52
CA GLU A 314 -4.51 18.74 -8.94
C GLU A 314 -5.40 17.52 -8.69
N MET A 315 -4.90 16.31 -9.00
CA MET A 315 -5.61 15.07 -8.72
C MET A 315 -5.81 14.84 -7.23
N PHE A 316 -4.75 15.03 -6.45
CA PHE A 316 -4.79 14.83 -5.01
C PHE A 316 -5.69 15.84 -4.29
N LYS A 317 -5.62 17.11 -4.69
CA LYS A 317 -6.52 18.15 -4.20
C LYS A 317 -7.97 17.77 -4.47
N HIS A 318 -8.30 17.31 -5.67
CA HIS A 318 -9.66 16.88 -6.01
C HIS A 318 -10.14 15.71 -5.12
N ILE A 319 -9.28 14.71 -4.87
CA ILE A 319 -9.62 13.61 -3.96
C ILE A 319 -9.92 14.13 -2.55
N ARG A 320 -9.07 14.99 -2.03
CA ARG A 320 -9.24 15.54 -0.68
C ARG A 320 -10.50 16.39 -0.56
N ASP A 321 -10.76 17.25 -1.54
CA ASP A 321 -11.96 18.07 -1.57
C ASP A 321 -13.24 17.22 -1.62
N THR A 322 -13.20 16.06 -2.29
CA THR A 322 -14.36 15.17 -2.44
C THR A 322 -14.60 14.25 -1.24
N TYR A 323 -13.54 13.71 -0.62
CA TYR A 323 -13.69 12.59 0.34
C TYR A 323 -13.24 12.93 1.76
N VAL A 324 -12.32 13.89 1.94
CA VAL A 324 -11.77 14.19 3.26
C VAL A 324 -12.49 15.39 3.87
N ASN A 325 -12.70 16.44 3.10
CA ASN A 325 -13.36 17.67 3.62
C ASN A 325 -14.87 17.50 3.85
N ASP A 326 -15.54 16.60 3.10
CA ASP A 326 -16.97 16.31 3.30
C ASP A 326 -17.26 15.53 4.60
N SER A 327 -16.29 14.77 5.12
CA SER A 327 -16.44 14.07 6.40
C SER A 327 -16.48 15.00 7.61
N GLU A 328 -15.90 16.20 7.52
CA GLU A 328 -15.95 17.23 8.58
C GLU A 328 -17.31 17.96 8.65
N THR A 329 -18.15 17.86 7.61
CA THR A 329 -19.43 18.56 7.51
C THR A 329 -20.65 17.72 7.84
N SER A 330 -20.50 16.41 8.09
CA SER A 330 -21.61 15.54 8.49
C SER A 330 -22.02 15.88 9.94
N PRO A 331 -23.28 16.33 10.21
CA PRO A 331 -23.70 16.62 11.57
C PRO A 331 -23.70 15.33 12.39
N GLU A 332 -23.17 15.41 13.60
CA GLU A 332 -23.31 14.35 14.62
C GLU A 332 -24.77 13.87 14.63
N VAL A 333 -24.98 12.58 14.41
CA VAL A 333 -26.30 11.97 14.55
C VAL A 333 -26.64 12.09 16.05
N SER A 334 -27.48 13.06 16.39
CA SER A 334 -27.99 13.23 17.73
C SER A 334 -28.64 11.91 18.18
N GLU A 335 -28.12 11.31 19.23
CA GLU A 335 -28.76 10.20 19.93
C GLU A 335 -30.20 10.60 20.26
N VAL A 336 -31.14 9.94 19.64
CA VAL A 336 -32.56 10.05 20.02
C VAL A 336 -32.68 9.33 21.35
N SER A 337 -32.73 10.11 22.44
CA SER A 337 -33.10 9.62 23.75
C SER A 337 -34.53 9.06 23.68
N SER A 338 -34.66 7.76 23.81
CA SER A 338 -35.96 7.11 24.06
C SER A 338 -36.38 7.38 25.51
N ASP A 339 -37.19 8.42 25.70
CA ASP A 339 -37.98 8.59 26.93
C ASP A 339 -39.06 7.53 26.93
N GLU A 340 -38.87 6.50 27.73
CA GLU A 340 -39.95 5.64 28.22
C GLU A 340 -40.74 6.39 29.27
N SER A 341 -41.85 6.99 28.92
CA SER A 341 -42.84 7.44 29.86
C SER A 341 -43.76 6.28 30.25
N LYS A 342 -43.69 5.94 31.52
CA LYS A 342 -44.64 5.06 32.26
C LYS A 342 -46.06 5.61 32.15
N SER A 343 -47.00 4.74 31.89
CA SER A 343 -48.32 4.67 32.55
C SER A 343 -48.98 3.32 32.26
#